data_4fb4488c229cb0710cf607921aaebe3c
#
_entry.id   4fb4488c229cb0710cf607921aaebe3c
#
_cell.length_a   1.000
_cell.length_b   1.000
_cell.length_c   1.000
_cell.angle_alpha   90.00
_cell.angle_beta   90.00
_cell.angle_gamma   90.00
#
_symmetry.space_group_name_H-M   'P 1'
#
loop_
_entity.id
_entity.type
_entity.pdbx_description
1 polymer ?
#
loop_
_entity_poly.entity_id
_entity_poly.type
_entity_poly.pdbx_seq_one_letter_code
_entity_poly.pdbx_strand_id
1 'polypeptide(L)'
;MNTDKNINIIYKSELIERGLGDFEGESCITEEDDIYNYHMNKTIRNIEPVVDLCNRVNELIDEIKNKYKGKNILLVTHSGTARAIERYFYGIDENGDLPPENLKNCEIREYKIMEK
;
A
#
# COMPACT_ATOMS: atom_id res chain seq x y z
N MET A 1 20.75 3.23 -4.46
CA MET A 1 21.69 4.30 -4.03
C MET A 1 21.24 5.63 -4.60
N ASN A 2 21.24 6.65 -3.80
CA ASN A 2 20.90 7.99 -4.27
C ASN A 2 22.17 8.66 -4.84
N THR A 3 22.22 8.82 -6.15
CA THR A 3 23.35 9.45 -6.82
C THR A 3 23.14 10.93 -7.10
N ASP A 4 21.93 11.44 -6.87
CA ASP A 4 21.60 12.83 -7.05
C ASP A 4 21.50 13.51 -5.67
N LYS A 5 22.41 14.44 -5.42
CA LYS A 5 22.49 15.15 -4.14
C LYS A 5 21.28 16.05 -3.87
N ASN A 6 20.45 16.32 -4.88
CA ASN A 6 19.27 17.17 -4.73
C ASN A 6 18.01 16.36 -4.36
N ILE A 7 18.10 15.05 -4.28
CA ILE A 7 16.96 14.20 -3.92
C ILE A 7 17.03 13.90 -2.41
N ASN A 8 15.98 14.31 -1.72
CA ASN A 8 15.83 13.98 -0.31
C ASN A 8 15.14 12.63 -0.16
N ILE A 9 15.66 11.79 0.72
CA ILE A 9 15.04 10.51 1.05
C ILE A 9 14.39 10.67 2.42
N ILE A 10 13.09 10.40 2.47
CA ILE A 10 12.31 10.48 3.70
C ILE A 10 11.74 9.10 3.99
N TYR A 11 11.93 8.61 5.21
CA TYR A 11 11.41 7.31 5.62
C TYR A 11 10.05 7.49 6.27
N LYS A 12 9.07 6.73 5.81
CA LYS A 12 7.69 6.79 6.30
C LYS A 12 7.23 5.42 6.76
N SER A 13 6.84 5.33 8.03
CA SER A 13 6.33 4.07 8.59
C SER A 13 5.07 3.58 7.88
N GLU A 14 4.30 4.49 7.28
CA GLU A 14 3.09 4.14 6.53
C GLU A 14 3.39 3.31 5.29
N LEU A 15 4.65 3.27 4.84
CA LEU A 15 5.08 2.51 3.66
C LEU A 15 5.63 1.13 3.99
N ILE A 16 5.65 0.72 5.26
CA ILE A 16 6.10 -0.63 5.60
C ILE A 16 5.14 -1.66 5.03
N GLU A 17 5.63 -2.87 4.86
CA GLU A 17 4.79 -3.94 4.36
C GLU A 17 3.67 -4.26 5.34
N ARG A 18 2.57 -4.79 4.81
CA ARG A 18 1.46 -5.27 5.63
C ARG A 18 1.97 -6.33 6.62
N GLY A 19 1.54 -6.20 7.86
CA GLY A 19 1.84 -7.22 8.85
C GLY A 19 1.08 -8.50 8.56
N LEU A 20 1.78 -9.61 8.39
CA LEU A 20 1.17 -10.91 8.11
C LEU A 20 0.99 -11.78 9.36
N GLY A 21 1.30 -11.24 10.54
CA GLY A 21 1.04 -11.93 11.79
C GLY A 21 1.60 -13.36 11.82
N ASP A 22 0.72 -14.33 12.08
CA ASP A 22 1.12 -15.73 12.19
C ASP A 22 1.61 -16.33 10.87
N PHE A 23 1.38 -15.64 9.75
CA PHE A 23 1.86 -16.11 8.45
C PHE A 23 3.25 -15.57 8.09
N GLU A 24 3.87 -14.78 8.94
CA GLU A 24 5.22 -14.29 8.69
C GLU A 24 6.20 -15.45 8.57
N GLY A 25 6.98 -15.46 7.50
CA GLY A 25 7.95 -16.53 7.25
C GLY A 25 7.38 -17.76 6.55
N GLU A 26 6.07 -17.82 6.33
CA GLU A 26 5.47 -18.95 5.60
C GLU A 26 5.58 -18.75 4.10
N SER A 27 5.82 -19.83 3.37
CA SER A 27 6.02 -19.77 1.92
C SER A 27 4.71 -19.61 1.14
N CYS A 28 3.57 -19.97 1.75
CA CYS A 28 2.28 -19.72 1.12
C CYS A 28 1.20 -19.53 2.19
N ILE A 29 0.23 -18.69 1.84
CA ILE A 29 -0.94 -18.44 2.66
C ILE A 29 -2.09 -19.17 1.98
N THR A 30 -2.83 -19.97 2.74
CA THR A 30 -3.95 -20.72 2.17
C THR A 30 -5.09 -19.77 1.81
N GLU A 31 -5.84 -20.12 0.75
CA GLU A 31 -6.92 -19.30 0.25
C GLU A 31 -8.20 -19.34 1.10
N GLU A 32 -8.21 -20.15 2.14
CA GLU A 32 -9.38 -20.28 3.01
C GLU A 32 -9.73 -18.99 3.74
N ASP A 33 -8.73 -18.15 3.99
CA ASP A 33 -8.93 -16.87 4.65
C ASP A 33 -8.86 -15.76 3.61
N ASP A 34 -9.93 -14.97 3.51
CA ASP A 34 -9.95 -13.84 2.59
C ASP A 34 -9.24 -12.66 3.21
N ILE A 35 -7.92 -12.75 3.26
CA ILE A 35 -7.08 -11.77 3.94
C ILE A 35 -6.91 -10.46 3.18
N TYR A 36 -7.38 -10.40 1.94
CA TYR A 36 -7.26 -9.20 1.11
C TYR A 36 -8.58 -8.47 0.91
N ASN A 37 -9.64 -8.89 1.62
CA ASN A 37 -10.95 -8.26 1.48
C ASN A 37 -11.08 -7.07 2.44
N TYR A 38 -11.49 -5.94 1.90
CA TYR A 38 -11.67 -4.70 2.66
C TYR A 38 -12.69 -4.84 3.79
N HIS A 39 -13.72 -5.66 3.58
CA HIS A 39 -14.78 -5.84 4.58
C HIS A 39 -14.37 -6.77 5.73
N MET A 40 -13.17 -7.32 5.69
CA MET A 40 -12.63 -8.09 6.80
C MET A 40 -12.21 -7.14 7.91
N ASN A 41 -13.10 -6.95 8.88
CA ASN A 41 -12.92 -5.95 9.96
C ASN A 41 -12.21 -6.48 11.19
N LYS A 42 -11.83 -7.75 11.19
CA LYS A 42 -11.20 -8.37 12.36
C LYS A 42 -9.86 -8.94 11.97
N THR A 43 -9.00 -9.02 12.97
CA THR A 43 -7.68 -9.63 12.79
C THR A 43 -7.85 -11.14 12.75
N ILE A 44 -7.39 -11.76 11.67
CA ILE A 44 -7.32 -13.21 11.52
C ILE A 44 -5.86 -13.58 11.69
N ARG A 45 -5.55 -14.47 12.66
CA ARG A 45 -4.19 -14.94 12.90
C ARG A 45 -3.18 -13.78 13.03
N ASN A 46 -3.61 -12.70 13.65
CA ASN A 46 -2.79 -11.50 13.91
C ASN A 46 -2.32 -10.76 12.64
N ILE A 47 -2.97 -10.97 11.51
CA ILE A 47 -2.70 -10.22 10.29
C ILE A 47 -3.25 -8.81 10.45
N GLU A 48 -2.52 -7.82 9.95
CA GLU A 48 -3.03 -6.46 9.89
C GLU A 48 -4.31 -6.42 9.05
N PRO A 49 -5.44 -5.92 9.59
CA PRO A 49 -6.67 -5.82 8.80
C PRO A 49 -6.49 -4.93 7.57
N VAL A 50 -7.19 -5.28 6.50
CA VAL A 50 -7.12 -4.50 5.25
C VAL A 50 -7.54 -3.04 5.48
N VAL A 51 -8.52 -2.83 6.34
CA VAL A 51 -8.98 -1.46 6.67
C VAL A 51 -7.84 -0.65 7.27
N ASP A 52 -7.08 -1.24 8.20
CA ASP A 52 -5.97 -0.53 8.83
C ASP A 52 -4.86 -0.22 7.83
N LEU A 53 -4.55 -1.18 6.96
CA LEU A 53 -3.59 -0.97 5.88
C LEU A 53 -4.02 0.18 4.97
N CYS A 54 -5.28 0.19 4.56
CA CYS A 54 -5.81 1.23 3.70
C CYS A 54 -5.82 2.60 4.40
N ASN A 55 -6.15 2.63 5.69
CA ASN A 55 -6.19 3.89 6.42
C ASN A 55 -4.81 4.54 6.53
N ARG A 56 -3.78 3.77 6.82
CA ARG A 56 -2.43 4.36 6.89
C ARG A 56 -1.91 4.80 5.54
N VAL A 57 -2.27 4.11 4.47
CA VAL A 57 -1.94 4.53 3.11
C VAL A 57 -2.68 5.81 2.73
N ASN A 58 -3.97 5.89 3.06
CA ASN A 58 -4.76 7.09 2.79
C ASN A 58 -4.16 8.31 3.49
N GLU A 59 -3.78 8.17 4.75
CA GLU A 59 -3.16 9.26 5.50
C GLU A 59 -1.88 9.75 4.83
N LEU A 60 -1.05 8.82 4.38
CA LEU A 60 0.20 9.18 3.71
C LEU A 60 -0.05 9.91 2.40
N ILE A 61 -0.97 9.41 1.57
CA ILE A 61 -1.23 10.03 0.28
C ILE A 61 -1.86 11.41 0.45
N ASP A 62 -2.76 11.56 1.42
CA ASP A 62 -3.35 12.86 1.73
C ASP A 62 -2.29 13.86 2.22
N GLU A 63 -1.36 13.42 3.04
CA GLU A 63 -0.24 14.25 3.48
C GLU A 63 0.61 14.70 2.27
N ILE A 64 0.90 13.77 1.37
CA ILE A 64 1.69 14.07 0.17
C ILE A 64 0.96 15.10 -0.72
N LYS A 65 -0.34 14.91 -0.92
CA LYS A 65 -1.14 15.84 -1.70
C LYS A 65 -1.07 17.26 -1.18
N ASN A 66 -1.10 17.39 0.15
CA ASN A 66 -1.12 18.71 0.77
C ASN A 66 0.27 19.34 0.88
N LYS A 67 1.27 18.54 1.17
CA LYS A 67 2.60 19.02 1.49
C LYS A 67 3.50 19.21 0.28
N TYR A 68 3.29 18.41 -0.77
CA TYR A 68 4.19 18.39 -1.93
C TYR A 68 3.45 18.67 -3.23
N LYS A 69 2.56 19.64 -3.21
CA LYS A 69 1.80 20.04 -4.40
C LYS A 69 2.72 20.38 -5.56
N GLY A 70 2.38 19.87 -6.73
CA GLY A 70 3.12 20.14 -7.96
C GLY A 70 4.46 19.43 -8.09
N LYS A 71 4.76 18.51 -7.18
CA LYS A 71 6.03 17.79 -7.19
C LYS A 71 5.84 16.35 -7.62
N ASN A 72 6.90 15.80 -8.18
CA ASN A 72 6.96 14.37 -8.50
C ASN A 72 7.51 13.62 -7.29
N ILE A 73 6.79 12.63 -6.83
CA ILE A 73 7.13 11.85 -5.64
C ILE A 73 7.32 10.39 -6.03
N LEU A 74 8.42 9.80 -5.64
CA LEU A 74 8.66 8.37 -5.78
C LEU A 74 8.43 7.70 -4.44
N LEU A 75 7.48 6.77 -4.39
CA LEU A 75 7.25 5.94 -3.21
C LEU A 75 7.89 4.58 -3.45
N VAL A 76 8.68 4.12 -2.50
CA VAL A 76 9.28 2.79 -2.53
C VAL A 76 8.65 1.98 -1.41
N THR A 77 8.02 0.88 -1.74
CA THR A 77 7.29 0.08 -0.78
C THR A 77 7.26 -1.39 -1.20
N HIS A 78 6.34 -2.15 -0.64
CA HIS A 78 6.21 -3.59 -0.83
C HIS A 78 4.89 -3.91 -1.50
N SER A 79 4.79 -5.14 -1.97
CA SER A 79 3.67 -5.64 -2.77
C SER A 79 2.30 -5.45 -2.09
N GLY A 80 2.15 -5.87 -0.85
CA GLY A 80 0.86 -5.74 -0.15
C GLY A 80 0.43 -4.30 0.05
N THR A 81 1.37 -3.45 0.46
CA THR A 81 1.10 -2.02 0.63
C THR A 81 0.82 -1.36 -0.72
N ALA A 82 1.48 -1.81 -1.79
CA ALA A 82 1.22 -1.29 -3.13
C ALA A 82 -0.22 -1.56 -3.58
N ARG A 83 -0.82 -2.67 -3.18
CA ARG A 83 -2.24 -2.95 -3.48
C ARG A 83 -3.16 -1.91 -2.83
N ALA A 84 -2.83 -1.49 -1.62
CA ALA A 84 -3.61 -0.44 -0.94
C ALA A 84 -3.44 0.92 -1.61
N ILE A 85 -2.26 1.21 -2.16
CA ILE A 85 -2.03 2.42 -2.94
C ILE A 85 -2.86 2.37 -4.23
N GLU A 86 -2.86 1.24 -4.92
CA GLU A 86 -3.68 1.04 -6.12
C GLU A 86 -5.15 1.28 -5.81
N ARG A 87 -5.64 0.73 -4.70
CA ARG A 87 -7.01 0.96 -4.25
C ARG A 87 -7.31 2.44 -4.03
N TYR A 88 -6.37 3.19 -3.49
CA TYR A 88 -6.59 4.63 -3.26
C TYR A 88 -6.95 5.35 -4.57
N PHE A 89 -6.31 4.98 -5.67
CA PHE A 89 -6.51 5.65 -6.95
C PHE A 89 -7.67 5.05 -7.78
N TYR A 90 -7.91 3.75 -7.66
CA TYR A 90 -8.87 3.05 -8.53
C TYR A 90 -10.04 2.43 -7.79
N GLY A 91 -10.04 2.49 -6.45
CA GLY A 91 -11.11 1.90 -5.66
C GLY A 91 -10.97 0.40 -5.49
N ILE A 92 -11.98 -0.19 -4.87
CA ILE A 92 -12.09 -1.64 -4.70
C ILE A 92 -13.30 -2.11 -5.51
N ASP A 93 -13.33 -3.42 -5.83
CA ASP A 93 -14.46 -3.96 -6.56
C ASP A 93 -15.69 -4.10 -5.65
N GLU A 94 -16.82 -4.50 -6.23
CA GLU A 94 -18.08 -4.64 -5.50
C GLU A 94 -18.03 -5.71 -4.41
N ASN A 95 -17.10 -6.66 -4.49
CA ASN A 95 -16.90 -7.69 -3.48
C ASN A 95 -15.99 -7.23 -2.35
N GLY A 96 -15.35 -6.07 -2.48
CA GLY A 96 -14.47 -5.52 -1.47
C GLY A 96 -13.03 -6.01 -1.55
N ASP A 97 -12.66 -6.70 -2.60
CA ASP A 97 -11.29 -7.20 -2.77
C ASP A 97 -10.35 -6.08 -3.18
N LEU A 98 -9.15 -6.08 -2.63
CA LEU A 98 -8.10 -5.19 -3.09
C LEU A 98 -7.72 -5.55 -4.53
N PRO A 99 -7.28 -4.56 -5.33
CA PRO A 99 -6.80 -4.87 -6.67
C PRO A 99 -5.75 -5.97 -6.66
N PRO A 100 -5.77 -6.88 -7.64
CA PRO A 100 -4.78 -7.95 -7.71
C PRO A 100 -3.37 -7.37 -7.76
N GLU A 101 -2.45 -7.98 -7.04
CA GLU A 101 -1.08 -7.52 -7.03
C GLU A 101 -0.35 -8.03 -8.25
N ASN A 102 0.17 -7.12 -9.03
CA ASN A 102 0.93 -7.45 -10.21
C ASN A 102 2.28 -6.72 -10.26
N LEU A 103 2.61 -5.97 -9.21
CA LEU A 103 3.90 -5.30 -9.15
C LEU A 103 5.00 -6.30 -8.89
N LYS A 104 5.92 -6.39 -9.83
CA LYS A 104 7.11 -7.20 -9.70
C LYS A 104 8.20 -6.40 -9.02
N ASN A 105 9.23 -7.07 -8.53
CA ASN A 105 10.39 -6.37 -7.96
C ASN A 105 10.93 -5.37 -8.98
N CYS A 106 11.22 -4.16 -8.52
CA CYS A 106 11.72 -3.06 -9.33
C CYS A 106 10.74 -2.54 -10.39
N GLU A 107 9.49 -2.96 -10.35
CA GLU A 107 8.47 -2.39 -11.24
C GLU A 107 8.04 -1.02 -10.73
N ILE A 108 7.77 -0.10 -11.67
CA ILE A 108 7.33 1.25 -11.35
C ILE A 108 5.94 1.46 -11.93
N ARG A 109 5.04 2.00 -11.12
CA ARG A 109 3.72 2.45 -11.57
C ARG A 109 3.57 3.93 -11.32
N GLU A 110 2.94 4.60 -12.26
CA GLU A 110 2.73 6.05 -12.18
C GLU A 110 1.25 6.33 -11.91
N TYR A 111 1.01 7.23 -10.98
CA TYR A 111 -0.33 7.73 -10.66
C TYR A 111 -0.32 9.24 -10.73
N LYS A 112 -1.41 9.82 -11.17
CA LYS A 112 -1.58 11.27 -11.18
C LYS A 112 -2.51 11.69 -10.07
N ILE A 113 -2.08 12.68 -9.30
CA ILE A 113 -2.92 13.28 -8.28
C ILE A 113 -3.67 14.42 -8.95
N MET A 114 -5.00 14.32 -8.93
CA MET A 114 -5.85 15.36 -9.47
C MET A 114 -6.01 16.47 -8.44
N GLU A 115 -5.47 17.61 -8.73
CA GLU A 115 -5.65 18.80 -7.90
C GLU A 115 -6.93 19.52 -8.32
N LYS A 116 -7.70 19.92 -7.33
CA LYS A 116 -8.90 20.72 -7.56
C LYS A 116 -8.57 22.19 -7.43
#